data_d69ea40949b1c2c65c4a3323918a385a
#
_entry.id   d69ea40949b1c2c65c4a3323918a385a
#
_cell.length_a   1.000
_cell.length_b   1.000
_cell.length_c   1.000
_cell.angle_alpha   90.00
_cell.angle_beta   90.00
_cell.angle_gamma   90.00
#
_symmetry.space_group_name_H-M   'P 1'
#
loop_
_entity.id
_entity.type
_entity.pdbx_description
1 polymer ?
#
loop_
_entity_poly.entity_id
_entity_poly.type
_entity_poly.pdbx_seq_one_letter_code
_entity_poly.pdbx_strand_id
1 'polypeptide(L)'
;MKKNFGIMQGRLLPKYKGRYQAHPLGYWEKEFPIAAKLGLDSIEFILDFNNVEENPLLSKSGIEKIKSVEINSGVKVRSICADYFMEAPIHSNNNITVDKSLNILSRLIKYASMLNVKNIVIPCVDKSGLKNDKEINNFISRIKSIISIAEKKNINICVESDLPPTAFANLINLINSKNATINYDIGNSAALGYDPEEEFNAYGEKITDLHIKDRLYGKGPVPLGRGNADIPKIFKLLSKVNYKGIVIFQAFRDDDGIEIFKEQFEWFIKNIKL
;
A
#
# COMPACT_ATOMS: atom_id res chain seq x y z
N MET A 1 21.64 -8.03 3.77
CA MET A 1 20.79 -7.13 2.99
C MET A 1 20.52 -5.87 3.79
N LYS A 2 20.69 -4.67 3.23
CA LYS A 2 20.12 -3.45 3.84
C LYS A 2 18.60 -3.63 3.82
N LYS A 3 17.99 -3.71 4.98
CA LYS A 3 16.56 -3.95 5.12
C LYS A 3 15.85 -2.63 4.89
N ASN A 4 15.15 -2.47 3.77
CA ASN A 4 14.35 -1.29 3.48
C ASN A 4 12.96 -1.46 4.13
N PHE A 5 12.86 -1.22 5.43
CA PHE A 5 11.59 -1.20 6.12
C PHE A 5 10.96 0.18 6.08
N GLY A 6 9.71 0.22 5.70
CA GLY A 6 8.87 1.38 5.79
C GLY A 6 7.67 1.16 6.70
N ILE A 7 6.93 2.22 6.91
CA ILE A 7 5.71 2.21 7.69
C ILE A 7 4.58 2.92 6.94
N MET A 8 3.38 2.41 7.07
CA MET A 8 2.18 3.10 6.61
C MET A 8 1.99 4.40 7.39
N GLN A 9 1.76 5.48 6.67
CA GLN A 9 1.54 6.81 7.26
C GLN A 9 0.45 6.78 8.36
N GLY A 10 0.68 7.55 9.41
CA GLY A 10 -0.22 7.67 10.55
C GLY A 10 -0.05 6.59 11.61
N ARG A 11 0.78 5.57 11.39
CA ARG A 11 0.99 4.49 12.39
C ARG A 11 1.80 4.93 13.60
N LEU A 12 2.63 5.96 13.48
CA LEU A 12 3.48 6.51 14.56
C LEU A 12 2.91 7.79 15.18
N LEU A 13 1.71 8.16 14.83
CA LEU A 13 1.03 9.37 15.28
C LEU A 13 -0.32 9.03 15.91
N PRO A 14 -0.87 9.88 16.78
CA PRO A 14 -2.25 9.75 17.22
C PRO A 14 -3.23 9.67 16.05
N LYS A 15 -4.34 8.95 16.21
CA LYS A 15 -5.36 8.81 15.17
C LYS A 15 -5.88 10.18 14.71
N TYR A 16 -5.81 10.42 13.41
CA TYR A 16 -6.42 11.61 12.83
C TYR A 16 -7.95 11.49 12.85
N LYS A 17 -8.59 12.35 13.66
CA LYS A 17 -10.06 12.36 13.83
C LYS A 17 -10.65 10.98 14.20
N GLY A 18 -9.94 10.19 15.01
CA GLY A 18 -10.35 8.85 15.42
C GLY A 18 -10.31 7.77 14.34
N ARG A 19 -9.87 8.08 13.11
CA ARG A 19 -9.83 7.13 12.00
C ARG A 19 -8.66 6.17 12.13
N TYR A 20 -8.92 4.90 11.83
CA TYR A 20 -7.90 3.83 11.89
C TYR A 20 -6.77 4.04 10.86
N GLN A 21 -7.13 4.48 9.65
CA GLN A 21 -6.19 4.82 8.57
C GLN A 21 -6.62 6.13 7.93
N ALA A 22 -5.71 7.08 7.86
CA ALA A 22 -5.95 8.40 7.30
C ALA A 22 -4.64 9.14 7.07
N HIS A 23 -4.66 10.10 6.14
CA HIS A 23 -3.60 11.10 6.07
C HIS A 23 -3.73 12.08 7.24
N PRO A 24 -2.72 12.24 8.12
CA PRO A 24 -2.80 13.13 9.29
C PRO A 24 -2.57 14.60 8.89
N LEU A 25 -3.56 15.18 8.24
CA LEU A 25 -3.53 16.55 7.74
C LEU A 25 -3.16 17.53 8.85
N GLY A 26 -2.19 18.40 8.59
CA GLY A 26 -1.71 19.45 9.51
C GLY A 26 -0.59 19.02 10.47
N TYR A 27 -0.26 17.72 10.56
CA TYR A 27 0.84 17.26 11.41
C TYR A 27 1.58 16.02 10.89
N TRP A 28 1.35 15.60 9.65
CA TRP A 28 1.96 14.42 9.01
C TRP A 28 3.50 14.46 9.02
N GLU A 29 4.09 15.66 8.99
CA GLU A 29 5.55 15.84 8.99
C GLU A 29 6.22 15.30 10.26
N LYS A 30 5.49 15.29 11.36
CA LYS A 30 5.99 14.84 12.66
C LYS A 30 6.33 13.34 12.69
N GLU A 31 5.77 12.56 11.76
CA GLU A 31 6.00 11.13 11.68
C GLU A 31 7.42 10.78 11.19
N PHE A 32 7.98 11.59 10.30
CA PHE A 32 9.29 11.32 9.69
C PHE A 32 10.45 11.24 10.69
N PRO A 33 10.66 12.21 11.60
CA PRO A 33 11.70 12.08 12.61
C PRO A 33 11.47 10.93 13.60
N ILE A 34 10.22 10.53 13.83
CA ILE A 34 9.89 9.37 14.66
C ILE A 34 10.32 8.10 13.94
N ALA A 35 9.95 7.95 12.66
CA ALA A 35 10.33 6.83 11.80
C ALA A 35 11.88 6.68 11.74
N ALA A 36 12.60 7.80 11.55
CA ALA A 36 14.05 7.83 11.54
C ALA A 36 14.66 7.30 12.85
N LYS A 37 14.14 7.72 14.01
CA LYS A 37 14.60 7.25 15.33
C LYS A 37 14.36 5.75 15.54
N LEU A 38 13.34 5.18 14.90
CA LEU A 38 13.02 3.75 14.94
C LEU A 38 13.82 2.94 13.90
N GLY A 39 14.66 3.59 13.09
CA GLY A 39 15.48 2.93 12.07
C GLY A 39 14.70 2.52 10.83
N LEU A 40 13.56 3.15 10.59
CA LEU A 40 12.76 2.95 9.37
C LEU A 40 13.30 3.82 8.23
N ASP A 41 13.36 3.27 7.01
CA ASP A 41 13.92 3.95 5.85
C ASP A 41 12.88 4.74 5.04
N SER A 42 11.60 4.41 5.21
CA SER A 42 10.55 5.02 4.41
C SER A 42 9.18 5.09 5.12
N ILE A 43 8.37 6.00 4.61
CA ILE A 43 6.93 6.07 4.91
C ILE A 43 6.18 5.80 3.61
N GLU A 44 5.22 4.88 3.64
CA GLU A 44 4.20 4.79 2.61
C GLU A 44 3.16 5.85 2.86
N PHE A 45 3.09 6.81 1.95
CA PHE A 45 2.26 7.99 2.13
C PHE A 45 0.81 7.71 1.72
N ILE A 46 -0.16 8.22 2.46
CA ILE A 46 -1.58 8.00 2.17
C ILE A 46 -2.14 9.12 1.29
N LEU A 47 -2.76 8.75 0.16
CA LEU A 47 -3.69 9.61 -0.54
C LEU A 47 -5.10 9.32 -0.02
N ASP A 48 -5.57 10.14 0.92
CA ASP A 48 -6.91 10.02 1.51
C ASP A 48 -7.98 10.62 0.59
N PHE A 49 -9.20 10.07 0.64
CA PHE A 49 -10.36 10.65 -0.04
C PHE A 49 -10.79 11.97 0.59
N ASN A 50 -10.76 12.05 1.92
CA ASN A 50 -11.12 13.26 2.63
C ASN A 50 -10.05 14.34 2.46
N ASN A 51 -10.48 15.53 2.11
CA ASN A 51 -9.58 16.66 1.88
C ASN A 51 -8.50 16.36 0.81
N VAL A 52 -8.84 15.61 -0.23
CA VAL A 52 -7.88 15.14 -1.24
C VAL A 52 -7.09 16.27 -1.89
N GLU A 53 -7.70 17.42 -2.14
CA GLU A 53 -7.03 18.59 -2.73
C GLU A 53 -6.03 19.27 -1.78
N GLU A 54 -6.14 19.05 -0.46
CA GLU A 54 -5.19 19.53 0.54
C GLU A 54 -4.02 18.54 0.75
N ASN A 55 -4.09 17.33 0.15
CA ASN A 55 -3.03 16.35 0.27
C ASN A 55 -1.78 16.81 -0.49
N PRO A 56 -0.60 16.84 0.16
CA PRO A 56 0.62 17.37 -0.46
C PRO A 56 1.09 16.57 -1.67
N LEU A 57 0.62 15.34 -1.87
CA LEU A 57 0.93 14.53 -3.06
C LEU A 57 0.35 15.11 -4.36
N LEU A 58 -0.61 16.04 -4.30
CA LEU A 58 -1.33 16.52 -5.49
C LEU A 58 -0.95 17.96 -5.89
N SER A 59 0.13 18.52 -5.34
CA SER A 59 0.61 19.84 -5.72
C SER A 59 2.13 19.95 -5.75
N LYS A 60 2.66 20.87 -6.55
CA LYS A 60 4.10 21.10 -6.63
C LYS A 60 4.67 21.58 -5.29
N SER A 61 4.00 22.51 -4.62
CA SER A 61 4.40 23.02 -3.29
C SER A 61 4.37 21.91 -2.23
N GLY A 62 3.37 21.02 -2.28
CA GLY A 62 3.30 19.88 -1.40
C GLY A 62 4.46 18.89 -1.60
N ILE A 63 4.83 18.61 -2.85
CA ILE A 63 6.00 17.79 -3.18
C ILE A 63 7.30 18.42 -2.66
N GLU A 64 7.47 19.74 -2.82
CA GLU A 64 8.64 20.45 -2.28
C GLU A 64 8.70 20.36 -0.76
N LYS A 65 7.55 20.44 -0.09
CA LYS A 65 7.44 20.24 1.36
C LYS A 65 7.84 18.81 1.77
N ILE A 66 7.34 17.78 1.08
CA ILE A 66 7.72 16.39 1.34
C ILE A 66 9.23 16.21 1.18
N LYS A 67 9.82 16.72 0.09
CA LYS A 67 11.27 16.66 -0.14
C LYS A 67 12.09 17.30 0.98
N SER A 68 11.64 18.45 1.48
CA SER A 68 12.29 19.10 2.62
C SER A 68 12.28 18.21 3.87
N VAL A 69 11.14 17.59 4.16
CA VAL A 69 11.01 16.67 5.30
C VAL A 69 11.86 15.41 5.12
N GLU A 70 11.92 14.86 3.90
CA GLU A 70 12.80 13.73 3.55
C GLU A 70 14.29 14.05 3.76
N ILE A 71 14.72 15.26 3.38
CA ILE A 71 16.10 15.71 3.55
C ILE A 71 16.44 15.82 5.03
N ASN A 72 15.55 16.43 5.82
CA ASN A 72 15.78 16.69 7.22
C ASN A 72 15.76 15.42 8.10
N SER A 73 14.96 14.42 7.71
CA SER A 73 14.80 13.18 8.48
C SER A 73 15.66 12.02 7.99
N GLY A 74 16.05 12.03 6.72
CA GLY A 74 16.63 10.89 6.01
C GLY A 74 15.61 9.82 5.57
N VAL A 75 14.37 9.89 6.03
CA VAL A 75 13.29 8.94 5.68
C VAL A 75 12.66 9.36 4.35
N LYS A 76 12.35 8.38 3.47
CA LYS A 76 11.87 8.62 2.11
C LYS A 76 10.41 8.21 1.93
N VAL A 77 9.71 8.87 1.02
CA VAL A 77 8.43 8.38 0.47
C VAL A 77 8.75 7.51 -0.74
N ARG A 78 8.62 6.19 -0.60
CA ARG A 78 8.96 5.22 -1.66
C ARG A 78 7.74 4.60 -2.31
N SER A 79 6.64 4.52 -1.56
CA SER A 79 5.34 4.05 -2.02
C SER A 79 4.23 4.97 -1.52
N ILE A 80 3.08 4.88 -2.17
CA ILE A 80 1.87 5.62 -1.86
C ILE A 80 0.71 4.64 -1.79
N CYS A 81 0.01 4.60 -0.67
CA CYS A 81 -1.27 3.91 -0.57
C CYS A 81 -2.40 4.87 -0.96
N ALA A 82 -3.02 4.62 -2.11
CA ALA A 82 -4.06 5.49 -2.64
C ALA A 82 -5.45 5.09 -2.11
N ASP A 83 -5.67 5.22 -0.79
CA ASP A 83 -6.94 4.93 -0.10
C ASP A 83 -8.12 5.71 -0.70
N TYR A 84 -7.86 6.78 -1.42
CA TYR A 84 -8.84 7.52 -2.21
C TYR A 84 -9.74 6.59 -3.03
N PHE A 85 -9.15 5.56 -3.64
CA PHE A 85 -9.88 4.65 -4.53
C PHE A 85 -10.77 3.65 -3.81
N MET A 86 -10.72 3.57 -2.48
CA MET A 86 -11.70 2.81 -1.71
C MET A 86 -13.06 3.51 -1.66
N GLU A 87 -13.08 4.84 -1.67
CA GLU A 87 -14.32 5.65 -1.68
C GLU A 87 -14.76 6.02 -3.11
N ALA A 88 -13.81 6.20 -4.01
CA ALA A 88 -14.03 6.53 -5.41
C ALA A 88 -13.35 5.50 -6.33
N PRO A 89 -13.87 4.26 -6.38
CA PRO A 89 -13.21 3.18 -7.08
C PRO A 89 -13.16 3.41 -8.59
N ILE A 90 -12.01 3.08 -9.19
CA ILE A 90 -11.77 3.22 -10.63
C ILE A 90 -12.77 2.38 -11.43
N HIS A 91 -13.24 1.25 -10.90
CA HIS A 91 -14.21 0.37 -11.55
C HIS A 91 -15.69 0.77 -11.34
N SER A 92 -15.95 1.91 -10.69
CA SER A 92 -17.32 2.41 -10.44
C SER A 92 -18.20 2.40 -11.71
N ASN A 93 -19.50 2.18 -11.55
CA ASN A 93 -20.47 2.37 -12.63
C ASN A 93 -20.87 3.85 -12.83
N ASN A 94 -20.42 4.75 -11.95
CA ASN A 94 -20.68 6.18 -12.06
C ASN A 94 -19.54 6.86 -12.84
N ASN A 95 -19.82 7.31 -14.05
CA ASN A 95 -18.81 7.94 -14.92
C ASN A 95 -18.20 9.20 -14.32
N ILE A 96 -18.96 10.01 -13.58
CA ILE A 96 -18.41 11.22 -12.90
C ILE A 96 -17.36 10.81 -11.87
N THR A 97 -17.63 9.77 -11.10
CA THR A 97 -16.64 9.22 -10.14
C THR A 97 -15.40 8.73 -10.88
N VAL A 98 -15.58 8.01 -11.97
CA VAL A 98 -14.49 7.45 -12.78
C VAL A 98 -13.59 8.55 -13.36
N ASP A 99 -14.19 9.57 -13.99
CA ASP A 99 -13.42 10.67 -14.59
C ASP A 99 -12.60 11.42 -13.54
N LYS A 100 -13.19 11.67 -12.38
CA LYS A 100 -12.46 12.25 -11.24
C LYS A 100 -11.32 11.34 -10.77
N SER A 101 -11.59 10.05 -10.63
CA SER A 101 -10.59 9.08 -10.16
C SER A 101 -9.41 8.93 -11.12
N LEU A 102 -9.66 8.87 -12.42
CA LEU A 102 -8.60 8.83 -13.43
C LEU A 102 -7.80 10.13 -13.47
N ASN A 103 -8.45 11.28 -13.29
CA ASN A 103 -7.76 12.57 -13.17
C ASN A 103 -6.85 12.60 -11.93
N ILE A 104 -7.35 12.18 -10.77
CA ILE A 104 -6.57 12.09 -9.52
C ILE A 104 -5.39 11.13 -9.72
N LEU A 105 -5.59 9.96 -10.30
CA LEU A 105 -4.51 9.00 -10.55
C LEU A 105 -3.44 9.58 -11.49
N SER A 106 -3.84 10.26 -12.55
CA SER A 106 -2.91 10.92 -13.48
C SER A 106 -2.06 11.99 -12.78
N ARG A 107 -2.71 12.84 -11.96
CA ARG A 107 -2.02 13.84 -11.15
C ARG A 107 -1.07 13.20 -10.14
N LEU A 108 -1.53 12.14 -9.47
CA LEU A 108 -0.72 11.41 -8.49
C LEU A 108 0.54 10.84 -9.13
N ILE A 109 0.43 10.14 -10.27
CA ILE A 109 1.57 9.60 -11.01
C ILE A 109 2.56 10.72 -11.38
N LYS A 110 2.04 11.85 -11.89
CA LYS A 110 2.88 13.00 -12.24
C LYS A 110 3.70 13.50 -11.05
N TYR A 111 3.08 13.73 -9.91
CA TYR A 111 3.73 14.28 -8.74
C TYR A 111 4.59 13.25 -8.00
N ALA A 112 4.13 12.00 -7.89
CA ALA A 112 4.89 10.90 -7.31
C ALA A 112 6.24 10.70 -8.03
N SER A 113 6.28 10.88 -9.35
CA SER A 113 7.53 10.80 -10.11
C SER A 113 8.59 11.84 -9.68
N MET A 114 8.17 12.96 -9.10
CA MET A 114 9.07 14.00 -8.61
C MET A 114 9.70 13.64 -7.25
N LEU A 115 9.14 12.66 -6.54
CA LEU A 115 9.65 12.10 -5.27
C LEU A 115 10.46 10.81 -5.48
N ASN A 116 10.59 10.33 -6.74
CA ASN A 116 11.15 9.01 -7.03
C ASN A 116 10.38 7.84 -6.37
N VAL A 117 9.09 8.01 -6.16
CA VAL A 117 8.19 6.94 -5.73
C VAL A 117 8.24 5.79 -6.73
N LYS A 118 8.24 4.56 -6.23
CA LYS A 118 8.28 3.35 -7.06
C LYS A 118 6.91 2.72 -7.24
N ASN A 119 6.10 2.75 -6.21
CA ASN A 119 4.83 2.03 -6.16
C ASN A 119 3.68 2.98 -5.80
N ILE A 120 2.56 2.85 -6.49
CA ILE A 120 1.27 3.42 -6.10
C ILE A 120 0.32 2.25 -5.90
N VAL A 121 -0.05 1.99 -4.66
CA VAL A 121 -0.99 0.93 -4.28
C VAL A 121 -2.41 1.41 -4.54
N ILE A 122 -3.17 0.63 -5.31
CA ILE A 122 -4.60 0.85 -5.57
C ILE A 122 -5.37 -0.27 -4.86
N PRO A 123 -6.02 0.01 -3.73
CA PRO A 123 -6.80 -0.98 -3.01
C PRO A 123 -8.13 -1.27 -3.73
N CYS A 124 -8.34 -2.53 -4.05
CA CYS A 124 -9.59 -3.12 -4.54
C CYS A 124 -10.05 -4.19 -3.55
N VAL A 125 -10.26 -3.78 -2.30
CA VAL A 125 -10.54 -4.65 -1.15
C VAL A 125 -11.78 -4.17 -0.39
N ASP A 126 -12.35 -5.03 0.43
CA ASP A 126 -13.52 -4.74 1.25
C ASP A 126 -14.68 -4.13 0.41
N LYS A 127 -15.11 -2.88 0.71
CA LYS A 127 -16.19 -2.20 -0.01
C LYS A 127 -15.84 -1.84 -1.46
N SER A 128 -14.56 -1.66 -1.76
CA SER A 128 -14.04 -1.40 -3.11
C SER A 128 -13.57 -2.66 -3.84
N GLY A 129 -13.84 -3.84 -3.30
CA GLY A 129 -13.49 -5.13 -3.94
C GLY A 129 -14.18 -5.31 -5.29
N LEU A 130 -13.52 -6.07 -6.18
CA LEU A 130 -14.02 -6.41 -7.51
C LEU A 130 -14.97 -7.62 -7.41
N LYS A 131 -16.27 -7.39 -7.47
CA LYS A 131 -17.30 -8.39 -7.10
C LYS A 131 -17.83 -9.20 -8.26
N ASN A 132 -17.61 -8.76 -9.51
CA ASN A 132 -18.15 -9.39 -10.70
C ASN A 132 -17.32 -9.05 -11.94
N ASP A 133 -17.54 -9.80 -13.03
CA ASP A 133 -16.79 -9.64 -14.29
C ASP A 133 -16.89 -8.22 -14.88
N LYS A 134 -18.02 -7.55 -14.72
CA LYS A 134 -18.19 -6.17 -15.20
C LYS A 134 -17.25 -5.21 -14.49
N GLU A 135 -17.12 -5.32 -13.17
CA GLU A 135 -16.21 -4.49 -12.39
C GLU A 135 -14.74 -4.82 -12.70
N ILE A 136 -14.41 -6.09 -12.85
CA ILE A 136 -13.10 -6.56 -13.28
C ILE A 136 -12.73 -5.98 -14.65
N ASN A 137 -13.61 -6.12 -15.64
CA ASN A 137 -13.38 -5.60 -16.98
C ASN A 137 -13.30 -4.07 -17.02
N ASN A 138 -14.11 -3.37 -16.23
CA ASN A 138 -14.05 -1.93 -16.06
C ASN A 138 -12.70 -1.51 -15.49
N PHE A 139 -12.24 -2.17 -14.42
CA PHE A 139 -10.95 -1.89 -13.81
C PHE A 139 -9.80 -2.07 -14.81
N ILE A 140 -9.74 -3.24 -15.48
CA ILE A 140 -8.72 -3.55 -16.48
C ILE A 140 -8.68 -2.49 -17.59
N SER A 141 -9.83 -2.18 -18.18
CA SER A 141 -9.94 -1.21 -19.29
C SER A 141 -9.42 0.17 -18.86
N ARG A 142 -9.80 0.62 -17.68
CA ARG A 142 -9.44 1.95 -17.17
C ARG A 142 -7.99 2.05 -16.73
N ILE A 143 -7.44 0.99 -16.11
CA ILE A 143 -6.00 0.96 -15.83
C ILE A 143 -5.21 0.95 -17.14
N LYS A 144 -5.62 0.19 -18.15
CA LYS A 144 -4.99 0.21 -19.49
C LYS A 144 -4.96 1.60 -20.12
N SER A 145 -5.98 2.42 -19.91
CA SER A 145 -6.03 3.78 -20.46
C SER A 145 -5.00 4.73 -19.84
N ILE A 146 -4.48 4.42 -18.64
CA ILE A 146 -3.58 5.31 -17.89
C ILE A 146 -2.20 4.71 -17.63
N ILE A 147 -2.05 3.38 -17.74
CA ILE A 147 -0.82 2.68 -17.34
C ILE A 147 0.43 3.18 -18.09
N SER A 148 0.29 3.61 -19.34
CA SER A 148 1.39 4.16 -20.13
C SER A 148 2.04 5.41 -19.52
N ILE A 149 1.27 6.17 -18.72
CA ILE A 149 1.79 7.33 -17.99
C ILE A 149 2.71 6.86 -16.85
N ALA A 150 2.30 5.81 -16.13
CA ALA A 150 3.09 5.21 -15.07
C ALA A 150 4.37 4.55 -15.62
N GLU A 151 4.28 3.84 -16.75
CA GLU A 151 5.43 3.24 -17.44
C GLU A 151 6.49 4.29 -17.81
N LYS A 152 6.08 5.40 -18.41
CA LYS A 152 6.99 6.52 -18.78
C LYS A 152 7.67 7.13 -17.55
N LYS A 153 7.09 7.01 -16.36
CA LYS A 153 7.63 7.52 -15.10
C LYS A 153 8.34 6.45 -14.27
N ASN A 154 8.35 5.19 -14.76
CA ASN A 154 8.91 4.03 -14.06
C ASN A 154 8.30 3.86 -12.66
N ILE A 155 6.97 4.02 -12.59
CA ILE A 155 6.14 3.82 -11.40
C ILE A 155 5.29 2.59 -11.62
N ASN A 156 5.21 1.72 -10.62
CA ASN A 156 4.31 0.58 -10.62
C ASN A 156 2.93 1.00 -10.11
N ILE A 157 1.91 0.49 -10.75
CA ILE A 157 0.54 0.47 -10.22
C ILE A 157 0.37 -0.89 -9.56
N CYS A 158 0.44 -0.87 -8.23
CA CYS A 158 0.37 -2.06 -7.40
C CYS A 158 -1.09 -2.29 -6.99
N VAL A 159 -1.73 -3.30 -7.56
CA VAL A 159 -3.11 -3.63 -7.18
C VAL A 159 -3.08 -4.43 -5.87
N GLU A 160 -3.97 -4.11 -4.95
CA GLU A 160 -4.32 -4.95 -3.80
C GLU A 160 -5.75 -5.45 -3.99
N SER A 161 -6.02 -6.74 -3.79
CA SER A 161 -7.32 -7.31 -4.13
C SER A 161 -7.74 -8.45 -3.24
N ASP A 162 -9.06 -8.57 -3.01
CA ASP A 162 -9.71 -9.70 -2.32
C ASP A 162 -10.00 -10.88 -3.26
N LEU A 163 -9.62 -10.81 -4.54
CA LEU A 163 -9.85 -11.88 -5.50
C LEU A 163 -9.06 -13.14 -5.13
N PRO A 164 -9.61 -14.35 -5.39
CA PRO A 164 -8.86 -15.59 -5.26
C PRO A 164 -7.57 -15.58 -6.08
N PRO A 165 -6.52 -16.32 -5.65
CA PRO A 165 -5.17 -16.22 -6.22
C PRO A 165 -5.11 -16.30 -7.75
N THR A 166 -5.76 -17.29 -8.35
CA THR A 166 -5.78 -17.44 -9.82
C THR A 166 -6.51 -16.30 -10.53
N ALA A 167 -7.62 -15.81 -9.97
CA ALA A 167 -8.37 -14.70 -10.56
C ALA A 167 -7.57 -13.40 -10.47
N PHE A 168 -6.87 -13.18 -9.36
CA PHE A 168 -5.99 -12.02 -9.19
C PHE A 168 -4.81 -12.04 -10.16
N ALA A 169 -4.13 -13.19 -10.30
CA ALA A 169 -3.08 -13.37 -11.32
C ALA A 169 -3.58 -13.07 -12.73
N ASN A 170 -4.77 -13.56 -13.08
CA ASN A 170 -5.39 -13.32 -14.39
C ASN A 170 -5.70 -11.83 -14.61
N LEU A 171 -6.21 -11.12 -13.60
CA LEU A 171 -6.45 -9.68 -13.68
C LEU A 171 -5.18 -8.93 -14.04
N ILE A 172 -4.07 -9.18 -13.34
CA ILE A 172 -2.78 -8.54 -13.59
C ILE A 172 -2.25 -8.87 -14.99
N ASN A 173 -2.35 -10.13 -15.40
CA ASN A 173 -1.93 -10.56 -16.73
C ASN A 173 -2.76 -9.89 -17.84
N LEU A 174 -4.06 -9.73 -17.64
CA LEU A 174 -4.96 -9.06 -18.60
C LEU A 174 -4.68 -7.55 -18.73
N ILE A 175 -4.15 -6.88 -17.71
CA ILE A 175 -3.68 -5.49 -17.84
C ILE A 175 -2.50 -5.43 -18.82
N ASN A 176 -1.66 -6.47 -18.85
CA ASN A 176 -0.57 -6.65 -19.81
C ASN A 176 0.44 -5.50 -19.81
N SER A 177 0.93 -5.15 -18.63
CA SER A 177 1.98 -4.16 -18.43
C SER A 177 2.98 -4.64 -17.39
N LYS A 178 4.27 -4.38 -17.61
CA LYS A 178 5.31 -4.68 -16.62
C LYS A 178 5.20 -3.82 -15.36
N ASN A 179 4.50 -2.69 -15.44
CA ASN A 179 4.25 -1.78 -14.33
C ASN A 179 2.90 -2.01 -13.66
N ALA A 180 2.11 -3.00 -14.12
CA ALA A 180 0.98 -3.54 -13.38
C ALA A 180 1.50 -4.66 -12.47
N THR A 181 1.54 -4.40 -11.17
CA THR A 181 2.15 -5.29 -10.17
C THR A 181 1.21 -5.48 -8.99
N ILE A 182 1.66 -6.16 -7.96
CA ILE A 182 0.84 -6.52 -6.81
C ILE A 182 1.41 -5.89 -5.55
N ASN A 183 0.52 -5.32 -4.74
CA ASN A 183 0.73 -5.16 -3.31
C ASN A 183 0.17 -6.41 -2.61
N TYR A 184 1.01 -7.13 -1.88
CA TYR A 184 0.59 -8.29 -1.10
C TYR A 184 0.38 -7.87 0.35
N ASP A 185 -0.89 -7.79 0.79
CA ASP A 185 -1.24 -7.55 2.19
C ASP A 185 -1.39 -8.89 2.92
N ILE A 186 -0.42 -9.21 3.76
CA ILE A 186 -0.36 -10.49 4.51
C ILE A 186 -1.61 -10.70 5.36
N GLY A 187 -2.09 -9.64 6.01
CA GLY A 187 -3.25 -9.73 6.90
C GLY A 187 -4.56 -9.89 6.14
N ASN A 188 -4.72 -9.22 5.01
CA ASN A 188 -5.92 -9.37 4.18
C ASN A 188 -6.00 -10.78 3.60
N SER A 189 -4.89 -11.32 3.10
CA SER A 189 -4.79 -12.72 2.65
C SER A 189 -5.18 -13.70 3.77
N ALA A 190 -4.61 -13.54 4.96
CA ALA A 190 -4.93 -14.40 6.12
C ALA A 190 -6.40 -14.30 6.54
N ALA A 191 -6.99 -13.10 6.49
CA ALA A 191 -8.40 -12.90 6.82
C ALA A 191 -9.36 -13.55 5.82
N LEU A 192 -8.94 -13.70 4.57
CA LEU A 192 -9.66 -14.41 3.51
C LEU A 192 -9.42 -15.92 3.55
N GLY A 193 -8.42 -16.40 4.30
CA GLY A 193 -8.07 -17.81 4.43
C GLY A 193 -7.33 -18.36 3.22
N TYR A 194 -6.65 -17.54 2.44
CA TYR A 194 -5.86 -18.00 1.30
C TYR A 194 -4.57 -18.69 1.77
N ASP A 195 -4.14 -19.72 1.05
CA ASP A 195 -2.85 -20.36 1.29
C ASP A 195 -1.73 -19.53 0.63
N PRO A 196 -0.74 -19.05 1.40
CA PRO A 196 0.38 -18.31 0.85
C PRO A 196 1.15 -19.06 -0.26
N GLU A 197 1.21 -20.41 -0.25
CA GLU A 197 1.88 -21.15 -1.33
C GLU A 197 1.10 -21.04 -2.65
N GLU A 198 -0.24 -21.14 -2.60
CA GLU A 198 -1.08 -20.97 -3.78
C GLU A 198 -0.95 -19.53 -4.33
N GLU A 199 -0.95 -18.53 -3.45
CA GLU A 199 -0.78 -17.13 -3.83
C GLU A 199 0.58 -16.88 -4.50
N PHE A 200 1.67 -17.33 -3.87
CA PHE A 200 3.02 -17.14 -4.42
C PHE A 200 3.24 -17.95 -5.71
N ASN A 201 2.64 -19.11 -5.86
CA ASN A 201 2.67 -19.88 -7.11
C ASN A 201 1.90 -19.15 -8.23
N ALA A 202 0.78 -18.47 -7.91
CA ALA A 202 -0.03 -17.78 -8.89
C ALA A 202 0.59 -16.43 -9.33
N TYR A 203 1.15 -15.65 -8.40
CA TYR A 203 1.56 -14.27 -8.69
C TYR A 203 2.79 -13.77 -7.91
N GLY A 204 3.52 -14.63 -7.19
CA GLY A 204 4.64 -14.20 -6.33
C GLY A 204 5.69 -13.33 -7.01
N GLU A 205 6.01 -13.59 -8.29
CA GLU A 205 6.95 -12.80 -9.08
C GLU A 205 6.44 -11.39 -9.46
N LYS A 206 5.14 -11.15 -9.30
CA LYS A 206 4.50 -9.86 -9.58
C LYS A 206 4.42 -8.95 -8.36
N ILE A 207 4.77 -9.45 -7.18
CA ILE A 207 4.73 -8.68 -5.94
C ILE A 207 5.87 -7.67 -5.94
N THR A 208 5.56 -6.39 -5.80
CA THR A 208 6.54 -5.29 -5.71
C THR A 208 6.38 -4.44 -4.46
N ASP A 209 5.26 -4.58 -3.78
CA ASP A 209 4.98 -3.98 -2.47
C ASP A 209 4.42 -5.03 -1.52
N LEU A 210 4.71 -4.89 -0.23
CA LEU A 210 4.32 -5.83 0.81
C LEU A 210 3.82 -5.09 2.03
N HIS A 211 2.59 -5.36 2.45
CA HIS A 211 2.06 -4.88 3.72
C HIS A 211 2.19 -5.95 4.80
N ILE A 212 2.98 -5.65 5.84
CA ILE A 212 3.04 -6.47 7.06
C ILE A 212 1.89 -6.09 7.97
N LYS A 213 0.97 -7.01 8.11
CA LYS A 213 -0.26 -6.90 8.88
C LYS A 213 -0.67 -8.28 9.36
N ASP A 214 -1.40 -8.35 10.44
CA ASP A 214 -2.00 -9.58 10.91
C ASP A 214 -3.50 -9.39 11.18
N ARG A 215 -4.29 -10.39 10.82
CA ARG A 215 -5.75 -10.38 10.99
C ARG A 215 -6.22 -11.76 11.41
N LEU A 216 -7.31 -11.81 12.14
CA LEU A 216 -8.04 -13.05 12.35
C LEU A 216 -8.91 -13.37 11.13
N TYR A 217 -9.11 -14.65 10.84
CA TYR A 217 -9.98 -15.13 9.76
C TYR A 217 -11.36 -14.48 9.85
N GLY A 218 -11.79 -13.84 8.76
CA GLY A 218 -13.08 -13.12 8.67
C GLY A 218 -13.21 -11.90 9.59
N LYS A 219 -12.11 -11.44 10.24
CA LYS A 219 -12.17 -10.34 11.22
C LYS A 219 -11.18 -9.23 10.90
N GLY A 220 -11.15 -8.22 11.78
CA GLY A 220 -10.27 -7.07 11.67
C GLY A 220 -8.80 -7.34 12.06
N PRO A 221 -7.95 -6.30 11.98
CA PRO A 221 -6.54 -6.39 12.31
C PRO A 221 -6.31 -6.64 13.81
N VAL A 222 -5.24 -7.37 14.09
CA VAL A 222 -4.73 -7.65 15.44
C VAL A 222 -3.21 -7.42 15.47
N PRO A 223 -2.58 -7.27 16.65
CA PRO A 223 -1.12 -7.19 16.75
C PRO A 223 -0.44 -8.38 16.08
N LEU A 224 0.74 -8.14 15.48
CA LEU A 224 1.52 -9.16 14.78
C LEU A 224 1.76 -10.40 15.65
N GLY A 225 1.52 -11.57 15.08
CA GLY A 225 1.61 -12.87 15.77
C GLY A 225 0.39 -13.22 16.63
N ARG A 226 -0.69 -12.45 16.56
CA ARG A 226 -1.95 -12.72 17.24
C ARG A 226 -3.08 -13.11 16.31
N GLY A 227 -2.83 -13.06 15.01
CA GLY A 227 -3.79 -13.42 13.96
C GLY A 227 -3.53 -14.78 13.33
N ASN A 228 -3.99 -14.90 12.09
CA ASN A 228 -3.90 -16.13 11.30
C ASN A 228 -2.80 -16.08 10.23
N ALA A 229 -2.05 -14.96 10.13
CA ALA A 229 -1.00 -14.80 9.15
C ALA A 229 0.25 -15.64 9.51
N ASP A 230 0.65 -16.56 8.62
CA ASP A 230 1.93 -17.28 8.75
C ASP A 230 3.07 -16.42 8.18
N ILE A 231 3.39 -15.32 8.90
CA ILE A 231 4.43 -14.38 8.50
C ILE A 231 5.78 -15.06 8.25
N PRO A 232 6.27 -16.01 9.10
CA PRO A 232 7.50 -16.73 8.83
C PRO A 232 7.50 -17.52 7.52
N LYS A 233 6.38 -18.22 7.18
CA LYS A 233 6.22 -18.95 5.91
C LYS A 233 6.28 -17.98 4.73
N ILE A 234 5.59 -16.85 4.82
CA ILE A 234 5.55 -15.83 3.76
C ILE A 234 6.94 -15.26 3.49
N PHE A 235 7.75 -14.96 4.52
CA PHE A 235 9.12 -14.47 4.32
C PHE A 235 10.04 -15.52 3.68
N LYS A 236 9.82 -16.82 3.92
CA LYS A 236 10.50 -17.90 3.19
C LYS A 236 10.11 -17.90 1.71
N LEU A 237 8.81 -17.71 1.40
CA LEU A 237 8.32 -17.65 0.02
C LEU A 237 8.85 -16.41 -0.72
N LEU A 238 8.87 -15.23 -0.07
CA LEU A 238 9.49 -14.01 -0.59
C LEU A 238 10.96 -14.23 -0.95
N SER A 239 11.69 -14.98 -0.12
CA SER A 239 13.09 -15.34 -0.42
C SER A 239 13.19 -16.25 -1.65
N LYS A 240 12.28 -17.21 -1.82
CA LYS A 240 12.26 -18.12 -2.99
C LYS A 240 12.04 -17.37 -4.29
N VAL A 241 11.15 -16.37 -4.32
CA VAL A 241 10.91 -15.51 -5.50
C VAL A 241 11.91 -14.36 -5.61
N ASN A 242 12.95 -14.34 -4.78
CA ASN A 242 13.99 -13.29 -4.77
C ASN A 242 13.42 -11.87 -4.66
N TYR A 243 12.42 -11.68 -3.79
CA TYR A 243 11.75 -10.41 -3.59
C TYR A 243 12.72 -9.27 -3.27
N LYS A 244 12.59 -8.15 -3.97
CA LYS A 244 13.42 -6.95 -3.82
C LYS A 244 12.56 -5.68 -3.62
N GLY A 245 11.26 -5.85 -3.45
CA GLY A 245 10.32 -4.76 -3.29
C GLY A 245 10.38 -4.08 -1.93
N ILE A 246 9.43 -3.21 -1.71
CA ILE A 246 9.28 -2.43 -0.48
C ILE A 246 8.53 -3.27 0.55
N VAL A 247 8.91 -3.15 1.82
CA VAL A 247 8.25 -3.82 2.94
C VAL A 247 7.71 -2.76 3.88
N ILE A 248 6.39 -2.67 3.99
CA ILE A 248 5.66 -1.65 4.74
C ILE A 248 4.95 -2.26 5.94
N PHE A 249 5.22 -1.76 7.12
CA PHE A 249 4.44 -2.10 8.30
C PHE A 249 3.10 -1.35 8.29
N GLN A 250 2.03 -2.07 7.91
CA GLN A 250 0.64 -1.67 8.11
C GLN A 250 0.07 -2.37 9.35
N ALA A 251 0.91 -2.52 10.36
CA ALA A 251 0.60 -3.24 11.59
C ALA A 251 -0.58 -2.64 12.36
N PHE A 252 -1.12 -3.42 13.29
CA PHE A 252 -2.20 -2.96 14.18
C PHE A 252 -1.80 -1.67 14.89
N ARG A 253 -2.76 -0.80 15.14
CA ARG A 253 -2.58 0.42 15.91
C ARG A 253 -3.69 0.61 16.96
N ASP A 254 -3.31 1.16 18.09
CA ASP A 254 -4.20 1.81 19.06
C ASP A 254 -4.41 3.30 18.74
N ASP A 255 -4.85 4.09 19.72
CA ASP A 255 -5.11 5.52 19.50
C ASP A 255 -3.83 6.35 19.34
N ASP A 256 -2.76 6.01 20.05
CA ASP A 256 -1.48 6.73 20.05
C ASP A 256 -0.48 6.24 19.00
N GLY A 257 -0.46 4.94 18.72
CA GLY A 257 0.26 4.29 17.63
C GLY A 257 1.70 3.88 17.94
N ILE A 258 2.51 4.73 18.57
CA ILE A 258 3.97 4.54 18.63
C ILE A 258 4.40 3.34 19.49
N GLU A 259 3.85 3.17 20.70
CA GLU A 259 4.30 2.10 21.62
C GLU A 259 3.84 0.73 21.11
N ILE A 260 2.59 0.61 20.66
CA ILE A 260 2.11 -0.63 20.06
C ILE A 260 2.87 -1.00 18.79
N PHE A 261 3.35 -0.01 18.04
CA PHE A 261 4.20 -0.28 16.89
C PHE A 261 5.55 -0.83 17.31
N LYS A 262 6.21 -0.26 18.33
CA LYS A 262 7.49 -0.76 18.85
C LYS A 262 7.42 -2.22 19.29
N GLU A 263 6.39 -2.59 20.05
CA GLU A 263 6.15 -3.97 20.48
C GLU A 263 6.05 -4.93 19.30
N GLN A 264 5.30 -4.55 18.27
CA GLN A 264 5.12 -5.36 17.06
C GLN A 264 6.39 -5.43 16.21
N PHE A 265 7.14 -4.34 16.13
CA PHE A 265 8.40 -4.31 15.40
C PHE A 265 9.48 -5.18 16.09
N GLU A 266 9.57 -5.13 17.42
CA GLU A 266 10.44 -6.02 18.22
C GLU A 266 10.04 -7.49 18.03
N TRP A 267 8.73 -7.78 18.09
CA TRP A 267 8.22 -9.13 17.82
C TRP A 267 8.64 -9.60 16.42
N PHE A 268 8.49 -8.75 15.41
CA PHE A 268 8.87 -9.06 14.03
C PHE A 268 10.36 -9.37 13.89
N ILE A 269 11.22 -8.50 14.42
CA ILE A 269 12.69 -8.69 14.37
C ILE A 269 13.12 -9.98 15.07
N LYS A 270 12.46 -10.33 16.18
CA LYS A 270 12.76 -11.55 16.93
C LYS A 270 12.32 -12.83 16.21
N ASN A 271 11.19 -12.81 15.52
CA ASN A 271 10.56 -14.02 15.00
C ASN A 271 10.82 -14.25 13.50
N ILE A 272 11.21 -13.22 12.75
CA ILE A 272 11.40 -13.31 11.30
C ILE A 272 12.90 -13.30 10.99
N LYS A 273 13.39 -14.43 10.48
CA LYS A 273 14.75 -14.54 9.92
C LYS A 273 14.76 -13.91 8.53
N LEU A 274 15.48 -12.84 8.36
CA LEU A 274 15.55 -12.04 7.14
C LEU A 274 16.82 -12.32 6.35
#